data_73dcb696f46b51a48f0b32de3e73a393
#
_entry.id   73dcb696f46b51a48f0b32de3e73a393
#
_cell.length_a   1.000
_cell.length_b   1.000
_cell.length_c   1.000
_cell.angle_alpha   90.00
_cell.angle_beta   90.00
_cell.angle_gamma   90.00
#
_symmetry.space_group_name_H-M   'P 1'
#
loop_
_entity.id
_entity.type
_entity.pdbx_description
1 polymer ?
#
loop_
_entity_poly.entity_id
_entity_poly.type
_entity_poly.pdbx_seq_one_letter_code
_entity_poly.pdbx_strand_id
1 'polypeptide(L)'
;FTGTLTVGADDTGKDVKFFGASAGAYMEWDESADQLRILGPSADAADSSGKLLLATAQTAVAANDILGQIDFQAPLETGTDATAIAAAIRAVAQGTFSASVNATDLIFYTGHSEAATEKFRMTSQGELGVGGANYGTDGQVLTSGGAGAAPTWADASGGSFSGPGSSTDNAVVR
;
A
#
# COMPACT_ATOMS: atom_id res chain seq x y z
N PHE A 1 -19.70 -21.50 20.85
CA PHE A 1 -18.66 -22.29 20.17
C PHE A 1 -17.33 -21.92 20.82
N THR A 2 -16.71 -22.84 21.53
CA THR A 2 -15.44 -22.62 22.25
C THR A 2 -14.35 -23.55 21.73
N GLY A 3 -14.03 -23.49 20.47
CA GLY A 3 -13.01 -24.35 19.86
C GLY A 3 -12.73 -23.97 18.42
N THR A 4 -11.84 -24.71 17.77
CA THR A 4 -11.51 -24.53 16.35
C THR A 4 -12.64 -25.09 15.48
N LEU A 5 -13.05 -24.31 14.46
CA LEU A 5 -13.88 -24.82 13.37
C LEU A 5 -12.97 -25.19 12.22
N THR A 6 -12.92 -26.47 11.85
CA THR A 6 -12.24 -26.94 10.64
C THR A 6 -13.29 -27.33 9.61
N VAL A 7 -13.17 -26.81 8.40
CA VAL A 7 -14.06 -27.13 7.27
C VAL A 7 -13.21 -27.70 6.14
N GLY A 8 -13.56 -28.92 5.69
CA GLY A 8 -12.77 -29.66 4.72
C GLY A 8 -11.57 -30.38 5.30
N ALA A 9 -10.72 -30.89 4.45
CA ALA A 9 -9.41 -31.47 4.73
C ALA A 9 -8.42 -31.05 3.64
N ASP A 10 -7.14 -31.30 3.86
CA ASP A 10 -6.09 -31.07 2.84
C ASP A 10 -6.45 -31.83 1.54
N ASP A 11 -6.29 -31.21 0.40
CA ASP A 11 -6.72 -31.67 -0.93
C ASP A 11 -8.23 -31.91 -1.14
N THR A 12 -9.07 -31.65 -0.11
CA THR A 12 -10.54 -31.81 -0.18
C THR A 12 -11.23 -30.66 0.58
N GLY A 13 -10.99 -29.45 0.13
CA GLY A 13 -11.60 -28.24 0.67
C GLY A 13 -13.13 -28.22 0.58
N LYS A 14 -13.72 -27.19 1.10
CA LYS A 14 -15.17 -26.87 1.00
C LYS A 14 -15.36 -25.38 0.96
N ASP A 15 -16.31 -24.93 0.17
CA ASP A 15 -16.76 -23.56 0.24
C ASP A 15 -17.30 -23.21 1.62
N VAL A 16 -16.93 -22.03 2.12
CA VAL A 16 -17.46 -21.48 3.35
C VAL A 16 -17.97 -20.07 3.08
N LYS A 17 -19.28 -19.88 3.20
CA LYS A 17 -19.93 -18.61 2.87
C LYS A 17 -20.62 -17.99 4.07
N PHE A 18 -20.34 -16.70 4.32
CA PHE A 18 -20.99 -15.89 5.33
C PHE A 18 -21.77 -14.76 4.65
N PHE A 19 -23.09 -14.79 4.74
CA PHE A 19 -23.94 -13.80 4.09
C PHE A 19 -24.06 -12.51 4.90
N GLY A 20 -24.03 -11.38 4.17
CA GLY A 20 -24.41 -10.08 4.72
C GLY A 20 -25.93 -9.90 4.79
N ALA A 21 -26.39 -8.75 5.27
CA ALA A 21 -27.81 -8.41 5.37
C ALA A 21 -28.45 -8.08 4.02
N SER A 22 -27.67 -7.63 3.05
CA SER A 22 -28.16 -7.23 1.72
C SER A 22 -28.02 -8.37 0.73
N ALA A 23 -28.95 -8.45 -0.23
CA ALA A 23 -28.92 -9.45 -1.30
C ALA A 23 -27.59 -9.37 -2.07
N GLY A 24 -26.95 -10.52 -2.29
CA GLY A 24 -25.68 -10.63 -3.01
C GLY A 24 -24.43 -10.33 -2.18
N ALA A 25 -24.55 -9.78 -0.97
CA ALA A 25 -23.41 -9.49 -0.10
C ALA A 25 -22.98 -10.74 0.68
N TYR A 26 -21.71 -11.12 0.55
CA TYR A 26 -21.13 -12.23 1.31
C TYR A 26 -19.60 -12.18 1.34
N MET A 27 -19.02 -12.86 2.33
CA MET A 27 -17.62 -13.30 2.34
C MET A 27 -17.60 -14.82 2.09
N GLU A 28 -16.69 -15.29 1.26
CA GLU A 28 -16.60 -16.69 0.87
C GLU A 28 -15.14 -17.14 0.79
N TRP A 29 -14.82 -18.27 1.37
CA TRP A 29 -13.70 -19.07 0.92
C TRP A 29 -14.21 -19.92 -0.25
N ASP A 30 -13.66 -19.70 -1.45
CA ASP A 30 -13.98 -20.43 -2.68
C ASP A 30 -12.90 -21.51 -2.86
N GLU A 31 -13.25 -22.76 -2.60
CA GLU A 31 -12.29 -23.88 -2.60
C GLU A 31 -11.78 -24.21 -4.01
N SER A 32 -12.61 -24.00 -5.02
CA SER A 32 -12.26 -24.30 -6.40
C SER A 32 -11.25 -23.34 -7.00
N ALA A 33 -11.14 -22.12 -6.42
CA ALA A 33 -10.23 -21.07 -6.84
C ALA A 33 -9.13 -20.77 -5.81
N ASP A 34 -9.13 -21.47 -4.66
CA ASP A 34 -8.21 -21.24 -3.53
C ASP A 34 -8.13 -19.77 -3.11
N GLN A 35 -9.29 -19.10 -3.01
CA GLN A 35 -9.33 -17.66 -2.75
C GLN A 35 -10.38 -17.24 -1.74
N LEU A 36 -10.11 -16.16 -1.02
CA LEU A 36 -11.08 -15.42 -0.23
C LEU A 36 -11.77 -14.37 -1.11
N ARG A 37 -13.10 -14.44 -1.21
CA ARG A 37 -13.93 -13.46 -1.95
C ARG A 37 -14.77 -12.64 -0.98
N ILE A 38 -14.84 -11.33 -1.21
CA ILE A 38 -15.71 -10.41 -0.48
C ILE A 38 -16.55 -9.66 -1.51
N LEU A 39 -17.84 -9.97 -1.56
CA LEU A 39 -18.79 -9.36 -2.49
C LEU A 39 -19.72 -8.40 -1.74
N GLY A 40 -19.91 -7.24 -2.34
CA GLY A 40 -20.92 -6.29 -1.89
C GLY A 40 -22.32 -6.63 -2.38
N PRO A 41 -23.32 -5.80 -2.07
CA PRO A 41 -24.70 -5.98 -2.51
C PRO A 41 -24.84 -6.06 -4.05
N SER A 42 -25.83 -6.83 -4.52
CA SER A 42 -26.13 -6.94 -5.95
C SER A 42 -26.88 -5.73 -6.55
N ALA A 43 -27.06 -4.67 -5.79
CA ALA A 43 -27.70 -3.45 -6.27
C ALA A 43 -26.77 -2.68 -7.23
N ASP A 44 -27.32 -2.10 -8.30
CA ASP A 44 -26.60 -1.23 -9.24
C ASP A 44 -26.42 0.17 -8.62
N ALA A 45 -25.51 0.28 -7.67
CA ALA A 45 -25.20 1.53 -6.96
C ALA A 45 -23.69 1.72 -6.83
N ALA A 46 -23.24 2.97 -6.75
CA ALA A 46 -21.81 3.31 -6.70
C ALA A 46 -21.07 2.75 -5.46
N ASP A 47 -21.80 2.42 -4.38
CA ASP A 47 -21.27 1.90 -3.12
C ASP A 47 -21.48 0.39 -2.93
N SER A 48 -21.91 -0.34 -3.98
CA SER A 48 -22.18 -1.79 -3.96
C SER A 48 -20.92 -2.67 -4.03
N SER A 49 -19.72 -2.12 -3.88
CA SER A 49 -18.48 -2.89 -3.87
C SER A 49 -18.33 -3.77 -2.62
N GLY A 50 -17.60 -4.87 -2.73
CA GLY A 50 -17.08 -5.61 -1.59
C GLY A 50 -16.13 -4.72 -0.77
N LYS A 51 -16.18 -4.82 0.57
CA LYS A 51 -15.39 -3.98 1.48
C LYS A 51 -14.63 -4.85 2.47
N LEU A 52 -13.33 -4.62 2.61
CA LEU A 52 -12.49 -5.16 3.68
C LEU A 52 -12.12 -4.01 4.62
N LEU A 53 -12.58 -4.06 5.87
CA LEU A 53 -12.18 -3.11 6.90
C LEU A 53 -11.12 -3.76 7.80
N LEU A 54 -9.91 -3.23 7.74
CA LEU A 54 -8.84 -3.53 8.70
C LEU A 54 -8.79 -2.35 9.68
N ALA A 55 -8.98 -2.61 10.96
CA ALA A 55 -9.12 -1.55 11.96
C ALA A 55 -8.45 -1.95 13.28
N THR A 56 -7.86 -0.97 13.97
CA THR A 56 -7.43 -1.13 15.36
C THR A 56 -8.62 -0.98 16.31
N ALA A 57 -8.58 -1.65 17.45
CA ALA A 57 -9.54 -1.47 18.54
C ALA A 57 -9.05 -0.46 19.62
N GLN A 58 -7.96 0.26 19.34
CA GLN A 58 -7.43 1.27 20.26
C GLN A 58 -8.44 2.40 20.48
N THR A 59 -8.57 2.84 21.72
CA THR A 59 -9.43 3.97 22.11
C THR A 59 -8.69 5.30 22.18
N ALA A 60 -7.35 5.25 22.04
CA ALA A 60 -6.46 6.42 22.04
C ALA A 60 -5.33 6.18 21.03
N VAL A 61 -5.63 6.45 19.75
CA VAL A 61 -4.63 6.35 18.68
C VAL A 61 -3.64 7.49 18.79
N ALA A 62 -2.35 7.18 18.77
CA ALA A 62 -1.24 8.12 18.84
C ALA A 62 -0.40 8.07 17.55
N ALA A 63 0.58 8.97 17.43
CA ALA A 63 1.52 8.95 16.31
C ALA A 63 2.25 7.61 16.21
N ASN A 64 2.39 7.11 14.99
CA ASN A 64 3.00 5.83 14.61
C ASN A 64 2.18 4.58 14.95
N ASP A 65 0.97 4.71 15.50
CA ASP A 65 0.08 3.57 15.65
C ASP A 65 -0.38 3.05 14.29
N ILE A 66 -0.37 1.71 14.13
CA ILE A 66 -0.84 1.05 12.92
C ILE A 66 -2.35 0.84 13.03
N LEU A 67 -3.12 1.41 12.10
CA LEU A 67 -4.56 1.28 12.06
C LEU A 67 -5.01 -0.04 11.42
N GLY A 68 -4.26 -0.52 10.44
CA GLY A 68 -4.47 -1.77 9.74
C GLY A 68 -3.31 -2.08 8.82
N GLN A 69 -3.11 -3.38 8.50
CA GLN A 69 -2.01 -3.81 7.64
C GLN A 69 -2.37 -5.05 6.83
N ILE A 70 -1.66 -5.22 5.72
CA ILE A 70 -1.62 -6.44 4.89
C ILE A 70 -0.15 -6.82 4.77
N ASP A 71 0.20 -8.02 5.21
CA ASP A 71 1.57 -8.55 5.16
C ASP A 71 1.67 -9.69 4.14
N PHE A 72 2.83 -9.79 3.47
CA PHE A 72 3.18 -10.84 2.51
C PHE A 72 4.41 -11.58 3.03
N GLN A 73 4.32 -12.91 3.12
CA GLN A 73 5.34 -13.76 3.73
C GLN A 73 5.39 -15.13 3.03
N ALA A 74 6.54 -15.79 3.05
CA ALA A 74 6.72 -17.19 2.65
C ALA A 74 7.04 -18.05 3.89
N PRO A 75 6.06 -18.38 4.75
CA PRO A 75 6.30 -18.95 6.08
C PRO A 75 6.84 -20.39 6.07
N LEU A 76 6.70 -21.08 4.93
CA LEU A 76 7.18 -22.49 4.77
C LEU A 76 8.59 -22.59 4.18
N GLU A 77 9.21 -21.46 3.83
CA GLU A 77 10.60 -21.42 3.40
C GLU A 77 11.57 -21.65 4.57
N THR A 78 12.85 -21.87 4.27
CA THR A 78 13.91 -22.09 5.27
C THR A 78 14.85 -20.88 5.32
N GLY A 79 15.23 -20.49 6.53
CA GLY A 79 16.11 -19.34 6.77
C GLY A 79 15.35 -18.11 7.30
N THR A 80 16.02 -17.32 8.11
CA THR A 80 15.41 -16.18 8.82
C THR A 80 14.91 -15.09 7.87
N ASP A 81 15.65 -14.80 6.81
CA ASP A 81 15.26 -13.75 5.85
C ASP A 81 14.12 -14.23 4.95
N ALA A 82 14.16 -15.50 4.52
CA ALA A 82 13.11 -16.08 3.68
C ALA A 82 11.75 -16.14 4.38
N THR A 83 11.74 -16.33 5.70
CA THR A 83 10.51 -16.40 6.52
C THR A 83 10.11 -15.06 7.13
N ALA A 84 10.87 -13.99 6.89
CA ALA A 84 10.49 -12.65 7.32
C ALA A 84 9.30 -12.10 6.50
N ILE A 85 8.64 -11.05 7.01
CA ILE A 85 7.66 -10.29 6.21
C ILE A 85 8.40 -9.66 5.04
N ALA A 86 8.13 -10.14 3.84
CA ALA A 86 8.83 -9.72 2.62
C ALA A 86 8.29 -8.40 2.05
N ALA A 87 6.99 -8.14 2.24
CA ALA A 87 6.35 -6.89 1.86
C ALA A 87 5.16 -6.59 2.77
N ALA A 88 4.76 -5.32 2.87
CA ALA A 88 3.54 -4.93 3.58
C ALA A 88 2.93 -3.64 3.03
N ILE A 89 1.62 -3.48 3.26
CA ILE A 89 0.91 -2.21 3.10
C ILE A 89 0.33 -1.87 4.47
N ARG A 90 0.62 -0.67 5.00
CA ARG A 90 0.18 -0.24 6.33
C ARG A 90 -0.45 1.14 6.30
N ALA A 91 -1.54 1.31 7.06
CA ALA A 91 -2.09 2.61 7.40
C ALA A 91 -1.56 3.01 8.78
N VAL A 92 -0.83 4.14 8.88
CA VAL A 92 -0.10 4.56 10.08
C VAL A 92 -0.52 5.98 10.47
N ALA A 93 -0.92 6.18 11.72
CA ALA A 93 -1.31 7.49 12.22
C ALA A 93 -0.13 8.46 12.23
N GLN A 94 -0.29 9.66 11.67
CA GLN A 94 0.72 10.74 11.71
C GLN A 94 0.80 11.41 13.08
N GLY A 95 -0.27 11.39 13.84
CA GLY A 95 -0.37 12.04 15.15
C GLY A 95 -1.49 11.46 15.98
N THR A 96 -1.76 12.07 17.12
CA THR A 96 -2.86 11.68 18.00
C THR A 96 -4.21 11.98 17.34
N PHE A 97 -5.07 10.97 17.27
CA PHE A 97 -6.43 11.14 16.75
C PHE A 97 -7.31 11.91 17.74
N SER A 98 -8.23 12.68 17.19
CA SER A 98 -9.21 13.46 17.95
C SER A 98 -10.53 13.57 17.17
N ALA A 99 -11.49 14.31 17.69
CA ALA A 99 -12.77 14.54 17.00
C ALA A 99 -12.60 15.23 15.62
N SER A 100 -11.46 15.88 15.36
CA SER A 100 -11.17 16.62 14.11
C SER A 100 -9.88 16.20 13.42
N VAL A 101 -9.15 15.20 13.93
CA VAL A 101 -7.85 14.77 13.41
C VAL A 101 -7.83 13.25 13.28
N ASN A 102 -7.60 12.77 12.06
CA ASN A 102 -7.34 11.37 11.72
C ASN A 102 -6.26 11.27 10.64
N ALA A 103 -5.29 12.19 10.64
CA ALA A 103 -4.21 12.24 9.67
C ALA A 103 -3.44 10.91 9.66
N THR A 104 -3.35 10.28 8.49
CA THR A 104 -2.83 8.93 8.31
C THR A 104 -1.97 8.84 7.07
N ASP A 105 -0.83 8.15 7.18
CA ASP A 105 0.02 7.75 6.07
C ASP A 105 -0.40 6.37 5.54
N LEU A 106 -0.40 6.20 4.23
CA LEU A 106 -0.42 4.89 3.59
C LEU A 106 1.00 4.56 3.15
N ILE A 107 1.56 3.47 3.70
CA ILE A 107 2.98 3.15 3.60
C ILE A 107 3.17 1.77 2.96
N PHE A 108 4.10 1.69 2.00
CA PHE A 108 4.51 0.49 1.29
C PHE A 108 5.90 0.04 1.73
N TYR A 109 6.01 -1.22 2.11
CA TYR A 109 7.22 -1.85 2.60
C TYR A 109 7.64 -2.97 1.66
N THR A 110 8.93 -3.11 1.37
CA THR A 110 9.52 -4.30 0.74
C THR A 110 10.88 -4.61 1.36
N GLY A 111 11.24 -5.89 1.41
CA GLY A 111 12.57 -6.37 1.78
C GLY A 111 13.42 -6.67 0.53
N HIS A 112 14.72 -6.79 0.70
CA HIS A 112 15.65 -7.29 -0.30
C HIS A 112 16.27 -8.62 0.16
N SER A 113 16.86 -8.65 1.35
CA SER A 113 17.38 -9.85 2.03
C SER A 113 17.20 -9.72 3.54
N GLU A 114 16.18 -8.98 3.96
CA GLU A 114 15.83 -8.67 5.36
C GLU A 114 14.30 -8.50 5.47
N ALA A 115 13.83 -8.31 6.69
CA ALA A 115 12.43 -7.91 6.91
C ALA A 115 12.10 -6.62 6.13
N ALA A 116 10.86 -6.54 5.62
CA ALA A 116 10.42 -5.41 4.82
C ALA A 116 10.60 -4.07 5.55
N THR A 117 11.23 -3.13 4.87
CA THR A 117 11.41 -1.75 5.31
C THR A 117 10.62 -0.80 4.41
N GLU A 118 10.27 0.37 4.93
CA GLU A 118 9.54 1.38 4.17
C GLU A 118 10.31 1.78 2.91
N LYS A 119 9.60 1.80 1.77
CA LYS A 119 10.14 2.27 0.48
C LYS A 119 9.41 3.49 -0.04
N PHE A 120 8.11 3.59 0.25
CA PHE A 120 7.25 4.65 -0.28
C PHE A 120 6.10 4.92 0.68
N ARG A 121 5.73 6.20 0.84
CA ARG A 121 4.50 6.61 1.55
C ARG A 121 3.74 7.70 0.83
N MET A 122 2.45 7.75 1.08
CA MET A 122 1.58 8.87 0.79
C MET A 122 1.03 9.41 2.11
N THR A 123 1.23 10.70 2.36
CA THR A 123 0.72 11.36 3.57
C THR A 123 -0.73 11.79 3.44
N SER A 124 -1.36 12.21 4.53
CA SER A 124 -2.70 12.77 4.52
C SER A 124 -2.83 14.06 3.69
N GLN A 125 -1.72 14.77 3.45
CA GLN A 125 -1.65 15.97 2.60
C GLN A 125 -1.38 15.62 1.13
N GLY A 126 -1.16 14.34 0.79
CA GLY A 126 -0.83 13.90 -0.57
C GLY A 126 0.64 14.00 -0.93
N GLU A 127 1.53 14.25 0.03
CA GLU A 127 2.96 14.24 -0.19
C GLU A 127 3.45 12.82 -0.44
N LEU A 128 4.44 12.68 -1.34
CA LEU A 128 5.07 11.39 -1.64
C LEU A 128 6.43 11.30 -0.94
N GLY A 129 6.55 10.41 0.06
CA GLY A 129 7.81 10.11 0.72
C GLY A 129 8.51 8.92 0.06
N VAL A 130 9.81 9.03 -0.18
CA VAL A 130 10.65 7.99 -0.79
C VAL A 130 11.76 7.58 0.17
N GLY A 131 11.79 6.27 0.52
CA GLY A 131 12.74 5.73 1.50
C GLY A 131 12.53 6.26 2.90
N GLY A 132 11.27 6.53 3.28
CA GLY A 132 10.86 7.15 4.54
C GLY A 132 10.15 8.49 4.33
N ALA A 133 10.15 9.35 5.34
CA ALA A 133 9.53 10.69 5.32
C ALA A 133 10.41 11.71 4.56
N ASN A 134 10.88 11.35 3.39
CA ASN A 134 11.65 12.24 2.51
C ASN A 134 10.74 12.71 1.36
N TYR A 135 10.25 13.93 1.44
CA TYR A 135 9.26 14.52 0.52
C TYR A 135 9.90 15.47 -0.51
N GLY A 136 11.24 15.63 -0.47
CA GLY A 136 11.92 16.65 -1.27
C GLY A 136 11.66 18.07 -0.75
N THR A 137 12.05 19.04 -1.57
CA THR A 137 11.79 20.48 -1.35
C THR A 137 11.12 21.10 -2.58
N ASP A 138 10.57 22.30 -2.42
CA ASP A 138 9.90 23.00 -3.52
C ASP A 138 10.81 23.10 -4.77
N GLY A 139 10.26 22.78 -5.92
CA GLY A 139 10.96 22.76 -7.21
C GLY A 139 11.74 21.48 -7.52
N GLN A 140 11.89 20.55 -6.58
CA GLN A 140 12.51 19.26 -6.85
C GLN A 140 11.58 18.32 -7.62
N VAL A 141 12.18 17.43 -8.40
CA VAL A 141 11.51 16.37 -9.18
C VAL A 141 11.97 15.01 -8.72
N LEU A 142 11.06 14.04 -8.79
CA LEU A 142 11.41 12.64 -8.50
C LEU A 142 12.22 12.08 -9.68
N THR A 143 13.46 11.73 -9.41
CA THR A 143 14.44 11.28 -10.41
C THR A 143 14.73 9.80 -10.25
N SER A 144 14.69 9.04 -11.35
CA SER A 144 15.05 7.62 -11.35
C SER A 144 16.55 7.44 -11.08
N GLY A 145 16.89 6.55 -10.14
CA GLY A 145 18.26 6.12 -9.89
C GLY A 145 18.78 5.05 -10.85
N GLY A 146 17.94 4.59 -11.81
CA GLY A 146 18.25 3.46 -12.68
C GLY A 146 18.00 2.11 -12.04
N ALA A 147 18.39 1.04 -12.71
CA ALA A 147 18.22 -0.32 -12.21
C ALA A 147 19.01 -0.55 -10.91
N GLY A 148 18.36 -1.11 -9.90
CA GLY A 148 18.99 -1.43 -8.60
C GLY A 148 19.16 -0.24 -7.65
N ALA A 149 18.69 0.96 -8.01
CA ALA A 149 18.73 2.14 -7.15
C ALA A 149 17.31 2.71 -6.93
N ALA A 150 17.05 3.16 -5.71
CA ALA A 150 15.80 3.85 -5.40
C ALA A 150 15.73 5.20 -6.14
N PRO A 151 14.52 5.66 -6.51
CA PRO A 151 14.36 7.04 -6.96
C PRO A 151 14.69 8.02 -5.83
N THR A 152 15.07 9.24 -6.18
CA THR A 152 15.39 10.32 -5.23
C THR A 152 14.77 11.63 -5.69
N TRP A 153 14.49 12.53 -4.75
CA TRP A 153 14.18 13.91 -5.05
C TRP A 153 15.46 14.63 -5.44
N ALA A 154 15.47 15.31 -6.58
CA ALA A 154 16.61 16.07 -7.09
C ALA A 154 16.15 17.40 -7.67
N ASP A 155 17.02 18.39 -7.65
CA ASP A 155 16.74 19.67 -8.28
C ASP A 155 16.42 19.44 -9.76
N ALA A 156 15.37 20.09 -10.25
CA ALA A 156 15.08 20.09 -11.67
C ALA A 156 16.30 20.67 -12.37
N SER A 157 17.12 19.80 -12.96
CA SER A 157 18.16 20.27 -13.87
C SER A 157 17.41 21.01 -14.98
N GLY A 158 17.57 22.33 -15.03
CA GLY A 158 17.09 23.14 -16.12
C GLY A 158 17.60 22.46 -17.39
N GLY A 159 16.66 21.91 -18.17
CA GLY A 159 17.02 21.25 -19.42
C GLY A 159 17.88 22.22 -20.18
N SER A 160 19.17 21.94 -20.24
CA SER A 160 20.01 22.59 -21.22
C SER A 160 19.43 22.14 -22.56
N PHE A 161 18.57 22.95 -23.14
CA PHE A 161 18.34 22.90 -24.56
C PHE A 161 19.69 23.23 -25.22
N SER A 162 20.58 22.26 -25.26
CA SER A 162 21.66 22.32 -26.22
C SER A 162 20.99 22.17 -27.57
N GLY A 163 20.59 23.27 -28.15
CA GLY A 163 20.33 23.33 -29.54
C GLY A 163 21.57 22.79 -30.30
N PRO A 164 21.42 22.29 -31.54
CA PRO A 164 22.55 21.80 -32.30
C PRO A 164 23.68 22.83 -32.20
N GLY A 165 24.89 22.37 -31.84
CA GLY A 165 26.05 23.21 -31.48
C GLY A 165 26.59 24.15 -32.59
N SER A 166 25.73 24.60 -33.45
CA SER A 166 25.95 25.65 -34.46
C SER A 166 24.64 26.34 -34.82
N SER A 167 23.89 26.81 -33.82
CA SER A 167 22.87 27.83 -34.09
C SER A 167 23.58 29.17 -34.22
N THR A 168 23.91 29.55 -35.43
CA THR A 168 24.26 30.93 -35.79
C THR A 168 23.01 31.79 -35.96
N ASP A 169 21.92 31.40 -35.29
CA ASP A 169 20.70 32.19 -35.39
C ASP A 169 20.67 33.28 -34.29
N ASN A 170 21.31 34.38 -34.61
CA ASN A 170 21.04 35.68 -34.01
C ASN A 170 19.75 36.30 -34.58
N ALA A 171 18.72 35.48 -34.82
CA ALA A 171 17.43 35.98 -35.21
C ALA A 171 16.76 36.62 -33.98
N VAL A 172 17.16 37.83 -33.65
CA VAL A 172 16.33 38.74 -32.86
C VAL A 172 15.14 39.06 -33.73
N VAL A 173 14.00 38.47 -33.36
CA VAL A 173 12.71 38.87 -33.91
C VAL A 173 12.49 40.35 -33.52
N ARG A 174 12.47 41.22 -34.51
CA ARG A 174 12.04 42.61 -34.36
C ARG A 174 10.52 42.69 -34.35
#